data_4e46201e688a902e748ceefc66756012
#
_entry.id   4e46201e688a902e748ceefc66756012
#
_cell.length_a   1.000
_cell.length_b   1.000
_cell.length_c   1.000
_cell.angle_alpha   90.00
_cell.angle_beta   90.00
_cell.angle_gamma   90.00
#
_symmetry.space_group_name_H-M   'P 1'
#
loop_
_entity.id
_entity.type
_entity.pdbx_description
1 polymer ?
#
loop_
_entity_poly.entity_id
_entity_poly.type
_entity_poly.pdbx_seq_one_letter_code
_entity_poly.pdbx_strand_id
1 'polypeptide(L)'
;MKFARIALLISGITGTLLAGLTSAHAASTDPITPGASDFAAMAQCKALQTKYPSLKGKDLVVGLGGYTKGFEAPSEKDPSIIEGLDPSLFERISSCLGAKHSYQTGSFNVLLTSISSGRADIGPMLYVTDERLKQIAFVASMQVQDGSILAKGNPKKISSVDDLCGKTVAAAAGSYEANKLVPEQSARCTAAGKPEVSMLMVQNTDNSIQAVKSGRADIYLTEAGSAIAIAKADKTLQSGFTVDLPIMVGFPIAKDNATLRSAVLDAMKVIQESGAQKKLLDYWGQGSAAERPVVERG
;
A
#
# COMPACT_ATOMS: atom_id res chain seq x y z
N MET A 1 80.30 -1.82 16.27
CA MET A 1 79.20 -1.89 15.32
C MET A 1 77.89 -1.89 16.08
N LYS A 2 77.13 -0.80 16.15
CA LYS A 2 75.89 -0.64 16.92
C LYS A 2 74.72 -0.81 16.00
N PHE A 3 73.86 -1.80 16.20
CA PHE A 3 72.61 -1.99 15.49
C PHE A 3 71.49 -1.19 16.20
N ALA A 4 70.95 -0.19 15.52
CA ALA A 4 69.76 0.52 15.98
C ALA A 4 68.49 -0.25 15.62
N ARG A 5 67.66 -0.56 16.63
CA ARG A 5 66.32 -1.11 16.43
C ARG A 5 65.31 0.04 16.20
N ILE A 6 64.73 0.05 15.03
CA ILE A 6 63.57 0.94 14.70
C ILE A 6 62.32 0.19 15.11
N ALA A 7 61.57 0.73 16.08
CA ALA A 7 60.23 0.26 16.45
C ALA A 7 59.19 0.95 15.57
N LEU A 8 58.46 0.18 14.77
CA LEU A 8 57.36 0.65 13.95
C LEU A 8 56.07 0.59 14.80
N LEU A 9 55.56 1.75 15.17
CA LEU A 9 54.25 1.90 15.81
C LEU A 9 53.16 1.88 14.71
N ILE A 10 52.43 0.77 14.60
CA ILE A 10 51.24 0.68 13.76
C ILE A 10 50.05 1.14 14.61
N SER A 11 49.61 2.37 14.41
CA SER A 11 48.33 2.89 14.93
C SER A 11 47.17 2.30 14.12
N GLY A 12 46.49 1.31 14.69
CA GLY A 12 45.26 0.76 14.13
C GLY A 12 44.11 1.72 14.34
N ILE A 13 43.67 2.39 13.27
CA ILE A 13 42.40 3.11 13.28
C ILE A 13 41.30 2.11 12.91
N THR A 14 40.62 1.59 13.94
CA THR A 14 39.37 0.83 13.75
C THR A 14 38.23 1.83 13.49
N GLY A 15 38.04 2.16 12.23
CA GLY A 15 36.86 2.92 11.79
C GLY A 15 35.63 1.99 11.78
N THR A 16 34.80 2.10 12.82
CA THR A 16 33.47 1.49 12.83
C THR A 16 32.60 2.25 11.84
N LEU A 17 32.38 1.68 10.64
CA LEU A 17 31.30 2.15 9.74
C LEU A 17 29.97 1.80 10.43
N LEU A 18 29.36 2.74 11.12
CA LEU A 18 27.93 2.74 11.37
C LEU A 18 27.25 3.02 10.01
N ALA A 19 26.77 1.96 9.39
CA ALA A 19 25.76 2.09 8.33
C ALA A 19 24.51 2.67 8.97
N GLY A 20 24.37 3.99 8.91
CA GLY A 20 23.14 4.68 9.29
C GLY A 20 22.02 4.21 8.39
N LEU A 21 21.07 3.46 8.95
CA LEU A 21 19.75 3.27 8.35
C LEU A 21 19.12 4.66 8.29
N THR A 22 19.20 5.30 7.13
CA THR A 22 18.47 6.54 6.87
C THR A 22 16.99 6.17 6.79
N SER A 23 16.27 6.34 7.90
CA SER A 23 14.82 6.33 7.89
C SER A 23 14.36 7.50 7.00
N ALA A 24 13.76 7.18 5.86
CA ALA A 24 13.14 8.18 5.01
C ALA A 24 12.01 8.85 5.82
N HIS A 25 12.15 10.13 6.11
CA HIS A 25 11.10 10.93 6.70
C HIS A 25 10.21 11.39 5.55
N ALA A 26 8.97 10.89 5.51
CA ALA A 26 8.00 11.37 4.55
C ALA A 26 7.53 12.76 4.94
N ALA A 27 7.69 13.73 4.03
CA ALA A 27 6.92 14.96 4.04
C ALA A 27 5.82 14.82 2.99
N SER A 28 4.57 15.15 3.32
CA SER A 28 3.46 15.09 2.36
C SER A 28 3.77 15.94 1.15
N THR A 29 3.62 15.35 -0.02
CA THR A 29 3.77 16.05 -1.30
C THR A 29 2.46 16.56 -1.83
N ASP A 30 1.32 16.22 -1.17
CA ASP A 30 0.00 16.66 -1.61
C ASP A 30 -0.33 18.09 -1.14
N PRO A 31 -1.00 18.89 -2.00
CA PRO A 31 -1.42 20.27 -1.67
C PRO A 31 -2.76 20.33 -0.95
N ILE A 32 -3.30 19.20 -0.48
CA ILE A 32 -4.65 19.11 0.04
C ILE A 32 -4.75 19.70 1.45
N THR A 33 -5.73 20.59 1.64
CA THR A 33 -6.05 21.20 2.93
C THR A 33 -7.36 20.63 3.51
N PRO A 34 -7.43 20.35 4.85
CA PRO A 34 -6.37 20.53 5.83
C PRO A 34 -5.16 19.60 5.59
N GLY A 35 -3.95 20.15 5.71
CA GLY A 35 -2.69 19.39 5.65
C GLY A 35 -2.31 18.77 7.01
N ALA A 36 -1.23 18.02 7.05
CA ALA A 36 -0.80 17.33 8.27
C ALA A 36 -0.58 18.28 9.47
N SER A 37 0.02 19.44 9.26
CA SER A 37 0.23 20.44 10.32
C SER A 37 -1.07 21.01 10.87
N ASP A 38 -2.10 21.15 10.03
CA ASP A 38 -3.41 21.64 10.45
C ASP A 38 -4.06 20.64 11.41
N PHE A 39 -3.96 19.33 11.12
CA PHE A 39 -4.47 18.27 12.00
C PHE A 39 -3.82 18.31 13.39
N ALA A 40 -2.51 18.52 13.48
CA ALA A 40 -1.83 18.65 14.78
C ALA A 40 -2.39 19.79 15.63
N ALA A 41 -2.93 20.85 14.99
CA ALA A 41 -3.48 22.02 15.66
C ALA A 41 -4.97 21.89 16.03
N MET A 42 -5.73 20.98 15.39
CA MET A 42 -7.18 20.79 15.61
C MET A 42 -7.50 20.40 17.04
N ALA A 43 -8.58 20.95 17.60
CA ALA A 43 -9.04 20.61 18.96
C ALA A 43 -9.36 19.13 19.13
N GLN A 44 -10.00 18.50 18.12
CA GLN A 44 -10.30 17.09 18.10
C GLN A 44 -9.02 16.23 18.19
N CYS A 45 -7.98 16.57 17.42
CA CYS A 45 -6.70 15.85 17.43
C CYS A 45 -5.96 16.04 18.76
N LYS A 46 -5.99 17.23 19.38
CA LYS A 46 -5.45 17.45 20.73
C LYS A 46 -6.16 16.59 21.77
N ALA A 47 -7.48 16.41 21.65
CA ALA A 47 -8.24 15.50 22.51
C ALA A 47 -7.81 14.03 22.30
N LEU A 48 -7.52 13.62 21.05
CA LEU A 48 -6.99 12.27 20.77
C LEU A 48 -5.58 12.06 21.33
N GLN A 49 -4.70 13.06 21.27
CA GLN A 49 -3.37 13.00 21.89
C GLN A 49 -3.45 12.83 23.41
N THR A 50 -4.48 13.41 24.04
CA THR A 50 -4.75 13.21 25.48
C THR A 50 -5.34 11.83 25.73
N LYS A 51 -6.23 11.33 24.86
CA LYS A 51 -6.87 10.01 24.95
C LYS A 51 -5.87 8.86 24.74
N TYR A 52 -4.88 9.05 23.86
CA TYR A 52 -3.89 8.03 23.49
C TYR A 52 -2.45 8.47 23.80
N PRO A 53 -2.09 8.75 25.06
CA PRO A 53 -0.80 9.33 25.42
C PRO A 53 0.40 8.45 25.09
N SER A 54 0.22 7.14 24.99
CA SER A 54 1.26 6.17 24.62
C SER A 54 1.70 6.28 23.15
N LEU A 55 0.93 6.96 22.29
CA LEU A 55 1.28 7.17 20.89
C LEU A 55 2.02 8.50 20.66
N LYS A 56 1.96 9.42 21.62
CA LYS A 56 2.61 10.72 21.49
C LYS A 56 4.13 10.57 21.39
N GLY A 57 4.70 11.05 20.28
CA GLY A 57 6.13 10.95 19.98
C GLY A 57 6.59 9.57 19.52
N LYS A 58 5.71 8.56 19.52
CA LYS A 58 6.04 7.22 18.97
C LYS A 58 6.28 7.31 17.48
N ASP A 59 7.28 6.61 16.97
CA ASP A 59 7.47 6.35 15.54
C ASP A 59 6.69 5.08 15.17
N LEU A 60 5.64 5.24 14.35
CA LEU A 60 4.82 4.14 13.85
C LEU A 60 5.49 3.55 12.62
N VAL A 61 5.88 2.31 12.68
CA VAL A 61 6.46 1.59 11.54
C VAL A 61 5.34 1.17 10.60
N VAL A 62 5.30 1.78 9.41
CA VAL A 62 4.38 1.41 8.32
C VAL A 62 5.06 0.36 7.46
N GLY A 63 4.58 -0.89 7.50
CA GLY A 63 5.06 -1.94 6.62
C GLY A 63 4.50 -1.75 5.21
N LEU A 64 5.34 -1.82 4.18
CA LEU A 64 4.91 -1.81 2.77
C LEU A 64 5.22 -3.17 2.12
N GLY A 65 4.27 -3.72 1.39
CA GLY A 65 4.41 -4.98 0.64
C GLY A 65 4.97 -4.81 -0.78
N GLY A 66 5.45 -3.65 -1.11
CA GLY A 66 5.85 -3.17 -2.43
C GLY A 66 5.30 -1.77 -2.65
N TYR A 67 5.24 -1.35 -3.90
CA TYR A 67 4.74 -0.05 -4.29
C TYR A 67 3.56 -0.16 -5.24
N THR A 68 2.51 0.61 -4.98
CA THR A 68 1.29 0.69 -5.79
C THR A 68 1.04 2.14 -6.18
N LYS A 69 1.20 2.47 -7.47
CA LYS A 69 1.05 3.85 -7.96
C LYS A 69 -0.36 4.36 -7.68
N GLY A 70 -0.45 5.56 -7.08
CA GLY A 70 -1.69 6.17 -6.62
C GLY A 70 -2.04 5.86 -5.16
N PHE A 71 -1.54 4.76 -4.59
CA PHE A 71 -1.66 4.42 -3.17
C PHE A 71 -0.37 4.73 -2.40
N GLU A 72 0.73 4.07 -2.71
CA GLU A 72 2.05 4.32 -2.12
C GLU A 72 3.14 3.98 -3.13
N ALA A 73 3.95 4.93 -3.50
CA ALA A 73 5.07 4.74 -4.41
C ALA A 73 6.16 5.80 -4.18
N PRO A 74 7.42 5.52 -4.54
CA PRO A 74 8.44 6.56 -4.58
C PRO A 74 8.03 7.71 -5.50
N SER A 75 8.22 8.95 -5.03
CA SER A 75 7.96 10.14 -5.83
C SER A 75 8.87 10.19 -7.06
N GLU A 76 8.32 10.61 -8.20
CA GLU A 76 9.11 10.81 -9.43
C GLU A 76 10.13 11.95 -9.30
N LYS A 77 9.89 12.90 -8.39
CA LYS A 77 10.77 14.04 -8.14
C LYS A 77 11.91 13.72 -7.18
N ASP A 78 11.61 12.94 -6.15
CA ASP A 78 12.57 12.51 -5.13
C ASP A 78 12.21 11.09 -4.66
N PRO A 79 12.90 10.06 -5.17
CA PRO A 79 12.59 8.67 -4.83
C PRO A 79 12.80 8.30 -3.35
N SER A 80 13.38 9.17 -2.54
CA SER A 80 13.48 8.97 -1.08
C SER A 80 12.16 9.27 -0.36
N ILE A 81 11.22 9.93 -1.05
CA ILE A 81 9.88 10.26 -0.54
C ILE A 81 8.89 9.23 -1.07
N ILE A 82 8.11 8.63 -0.17
CA ILE A 82 6.96 7.81 -0.53
C ILE A 82 5.74 8.71 -0.59
N GLU A 83 5.06 8.76 -1.75
CA GLU A 83 3.88 9.58 -1.98
C GLU A 83 2.69 8.72 -2.43
N GLY A 84 1.47 9.24 -2.27
CA GLY A 84 0.23 8.56 -2.62
C GLY A 84 -0.87 8.80 -1.59
N LEU A 85 -2.00 8.12 -1.78
CA LEU A 85 -3.14 8.21 -0.87
C LEU A 85 -2.76 7.79 0.55
N ASP A 86 -2.09 6.65 0.69
CA ASP A 86 -1.74 6.09 1.99
C ASP A 86 -0.74 6.96 2.76
N PRO A 87 0.39 7.40 2.17
CA PRO A 87 1.27 8.37 2.82
C PRO A 87 0.57 9.65 3.23
N SER A 88 -0.29 10.20 2.36
CA SER A 88 -1.06 11.41 2.66
C SER A 88 -2.01 11.24 3.86
N LEU A 89 -2.61 10.05 4.01
CA LEU A 89 -3.45 9.72 5.16
C LEU A 89 -2.59 9.43 6.40
N PHE A 90 -1.47 8.69 6.29
CA PHE A 90 -0.58 8.41 7.41
C PHE A 90 -0.01 9.67 8.04
N GLU A 91 0.36 10.67 7.24
CA GLU A 91 0.80 11.95 7.78
C GLU A 91 -0.26 12.65 8.62
N ARG A 92 -1.50 12.65 8.14
CA ARG A 92 -2.62 13.25 8.87
C ARG A 92 -2.97 12.47 10.12
N ILE A 93 -2.98 11.13 10.05
CA ILE A 93 -3.19 10.23 11.20
C ILE A 93 -2.11 10.48 12.25
N SER A 94 -0.82 10.42 11.86
CA SER A 94 0.31 10.61 12.77
C SER A 94 0.26 11.98 13.43
N SER A 95 0.04 13.04 12.65
CA SER A 95 -0.06 14.41 13.14
C SER A 95 -1.23 14.58 14.11
N CYS A 96 -2.38 13.98 13.81
CA CYS A 96 -3.55 14.01 14.68
C CYS A 96 -3.29 13.30 16.02
N LEU A 97 -2.53 12.20 16.00
CA LEU A 97 -2.18 11.44 17.20
C LEU A 97 -0.94 11.98 17.93
N GLY A 98 -0.25 12.97 17.36
CA GLY A 98 1.03 13.46 17.90
C GLY A 98 2.15 12.44 17.79
N ALA A 99 2.03 11.48 16.90
CA ALA A 99 3.01 10.44 16.57
C ALA A 99 3.87 10.87 15.37
N LYS A 100 4.89 10.06 15.07
CA LYS A 100 5.65 10.07 13.82
C LYS A 100 5.36 8.78 13.07
N HIS A 101 5.84 8.67 11.82
CA HIS A 101 5.82 7.40 11.11
C HIS A 101 7.05 7.27 10.20
N SER A 102 7.41 6.02 9.92
CA SER A 102 8.48 5.65 9.01
C SER A 102 8.04 4.44 8.18
N TYR A 103 8.65 4.24 6.99
CA TYR A 103 8.30 3.14 6.10
C TYR A 103 9.34 2.04 6.13
N GLN A 104 8.86 0.79 6.17
CA GLN A 104 9.67 -0.41 6.02
C GLN A 104 9.13 -1.25 4.85
N THR A 105 9.86 -1.30 3.75
CA THR A 105 9.46 -2.06 2.56
C THR A 105 9.89 -3.51 2.66
N GLY A 106 8.99 -4.43 2.29
CA GLY A 106 9.22 -5.87 2.21
C GLY A 106 8.48 -6.49 1.02
N SER A 107 8.28 -7.79 1.03
CA SER A 107 7.44 -8.46 0.05
C SER A 107 5.99 -8.56 0.54
N PHE A 108 5.04 -8.50 -0.39
CA PHE A 108 3.60 -8.46 -0.09
C PHE A 108 3.12 -9.68 0.68
N ASN A 109 3.64 -10.87 0.36
CA ASN A 109 3.25 -12.13 1.00
C ASN A 109 3.62 -12.24 2.49
N VAL A 110 4.55 -11.41 2.99
CA VAL A 110 4.94 -11.40 4.42
C VAL A 110 4.41 -10.19 5.18
N LEU A 111 3.72 -9.28 4.50
CA LEU A 111 3.24 -8.02 5.09
C LEU A 111 2.34 -8.26 6.31
N LEU A 112 1.31 -9.10 6.17
CA LEU A 112 0.37 -9.37 7.28
C LEU A 112 1.08 -10.03 8.47
N THR A 113 2.03 -10.93 8.21
CA THR A 113 2.85 -11.55 9.27
C THR A 113 3.76 -10.51 9.95
N SER A 114 4.31 -9.55 9.21
CA SER A 114 5.09 -8.46 9.80
C SER A 114 4.25 -7.62 10.77
N ILE A 115 3.01 -7.31 10.40
CA ILE A 115 2.08 -6.54 11.25
C ILE A 115 1.63 -7.37 12.45
N SER A 116 1.17 -8.62 12.25
CA SER A 116 0.70 -9.48 13.34
C SER A 116 1.79 -9.85 14.35
N SER A 117 3.07 -9.83 13.95
CA SER A 117 4.21 -10.06 14.85
C SER A 117 4.79 -8.78 15.48
N GLY A 118 4.22 -7.61 15.18
CA GLY A 118 4.69 -6.33 15.70
C GLY A 118 5.99 -5.80 15.08
N ARG A 119 6.48 -6.38 13.97
CA ARG A 119 7.61 -5.83 13.21
C ARG A 119 7.22 -4.56 12.44
N ALA A 120 5.97 -4.44 12.06
CA ALA A 120 5.35 -3.22 11.61
C ALA A 120 4.13 -2.93 12.49
N ASP A 121 3.84 -1.68 12.79
CA ASP A 121 2.68 -1.29 13.60
C ASP A 121 1.39 -1.30 12.77
N ILE A 122 1.48 -0.94 11.50
CA ILE A 122 0.36 -0.74 10.58
C ILE A 122 0.82 -1.00 9.13
N GLY A 123 -0.09 -1.37 8.25
CA GLY A 123 0.19 -1.51 6.81
C GLY A 123 -0.59 -0.51 5.98
N PRO A 124 -0.35 -0.48 4.64
CA PRO A 124 -1.10 0.33 3.70
C PRO A 124 -2.53 -0.19 3.57
N MET A 125 -3.38 0.55 2.90
CA MET A 125 -4.76 0.10 2.66
C MET A 125 -4.80 -1.19 1.84
N LEU A 126 -5.43 -2.21 2.41
CA LEU A 126 -5.62 -3.51 1.78
C LEU A 126 -7.10 -3.89 1.75
N TYR A 127 -7.49 -4.76 0.81
CA TYR A 127 -8.81 -5.37 0.81
C TYR A 127 -9.09 -6.12 2.12
N VAL A 128 -10.22 -5.81 2.74
CA VAL A 128 -10.72 -6.50 3.94
C VAL A 128 -11.40 -7.78 3.50
N THR A 129 -10.73 -8.91 3.68
CA THR A 129 -11.27 -10.24 3.32
C THR A 129 -11.40 -11.12 4.55
N ASP A 130 -12.34 -12.08 4.52
CA ASP A 130 -12.55 -13.02 5.63
C ASP A 130 -11.26 -13.79 5.97
N GLU A 131 -10.43 -14.10 4.97
CA GLU A 131 -9.15 -14.78 5.18
C GLU A 131 -8.16 -13.90 5.95
N ARG A 132 -8.04 -12.62 5.57
CA ARG A 132 -7.17 -11.67 6.28
C ARG A 132 -7.69 -11.37 7.68
N LEU A 133 -9.02 -11.30 7.85
CA LEU A 133 -9.66 -11.11 9.15
C LEU A 133 -9.39 -12.23 10.15
N LYS A 134 -8.95 -13.41 9.73
CA LYS A 134 -8.49 -14.46 10.66
C LYS A 134 -7.22 -14.05 11.41
N GLN A 135 -6.32 -13.28 10.77
CA GLN A 135 -4.99 -12.96 11.28
C GLN A 135 -4.84 -11.51 11.76
N ILE A 136 -5.58 -10.58 11.17
CA ILE A 136 -5.38 -9.14 11.34
C ILE A 136 -6.72 -8.44 11.48
N ALA A 137 -6.74 -7.26 12.11
CA ALA A 137 -7.89 -6.36 12.12
C ALA A 137 -7.63 -5.17 11.20
N PHE A 138 -8.68 -4.45 10.83
CA PHE A 138 -8.61 -3.32 9.90
C PHE A 138 -9.36 -2.10 10.44
N VAL A 139 -8.83 -0.93 10.10
CA VAL A 139 -9.60 0.32 10.11
C VAL A 139 -9.90 0.66 8.64
N ALA A 140 -11.13 0.38 8.23
CA ALA A 140 -11.56 0.49 6.84
C ALA A 140 -12.40 1.76 6.63
N SER A 141 -12.14 2.48 5.54
CA SER A 141 -12.75 3.79 5.27
C SER A 141 -13.12 4.04 3.82
N MET A 142 -12.87 3.08 2.94
CA MET A 142 -13.20 3.19 1.52
C MET A 142 -13.57 1.85 0.92
N GLN A 143 -14.16 1.90 -0.27
CA GLN A 143 -14.44 0.75 -1.12
C GLN A 143 -13.97 1.09 -2.53
N VAL A 144 -13.23 0.19 -3.15
CA VAL A 144 -12.68 0.39 -4.49
C VAL A 144 -13.24 -0.64 -5.46
N GLN A 145 -13.12 -0.33 -6.74
CA GLN A 145 -13.27 -1.28 -7.82
C GLN A 145 -11.91 -1.89 -8.15
N ASP A 146 -11.88 -3.13 -8.59
CA ASP A 146 -10.71 -3.68 -9.24
C ASP A 146 -10.66 -3.23 -10.70
N GLY A 147 -9.47 -3.12 -11.25
CA GLY A 147 -9.24 -2.65 -12.61
C GLY A 147 -8.27 -3.56 -13.35
N SER A 148 -8.11 -3.31 -14.63
CA SER A 148 -7.27 -4.11 -15.48
C SER A 148 -6.30 -3.28 -16.29
N ILE A 149 -5.11 -3.84 -16.52
CA ILE A 149 -4.03 -3.26 -17.33
C ILE A 149 -3.68 -4.23 -18.45
N LEU A 150 -3.69 -3.72 -19.67
CA LEU A 150 -3.32 -4.45 -20.88
C LEU A 150 -2.23 -3.69 -21.66
N ALA A 151 -1.43 -4.41 -22.43
CA ALA A 151 -0.58 -3.79 -23.41
C ALA A 151 -1.42 -3.10 -24.50
N LYS A 152 -1.00 -1.90 -24.92
CA LYS A 152 -1.65 -1.19 -26.01
C LYS A 152 -1.55 -2.01 -27.31
N GLY A 153 -2.68 -2.14 -28.01
CA GLY A 153 -2.74 -2.95 -29.24
C GLY A 153 -2.73 -4.46 -29.00
N ASN A 154 -2.97 -4.93 -27.76
CA ASN A 154 -3.16 -6.34 -27.49
C ASN A 154 -4.26 -6.91 -28.41
N PRO A 155 -3.95 -7.92 -29.27
CA PRO A 155 -4.91 -8.48 -30.22
C PRO A 155 -6.02 -9.29 -29.53
N LYS A 156 -5.81 -9.68 -28.28
CA LYS A 156 -6.79 -10.41 -27.48
C LYS A 156 -7.83 -9.42 -26.97
N LYS A 157 -9.06 -9.56 -27.43
CA LYS A 157 -10.19 -8.74 -26.95
C LYS A 157 -10.51 -9.19 -25.52
N ILE A 158 -10.14 -8.37 -24.53
CA ILE A 158 -10.42 -8.58 -23.11
C ILE A 158 -11.11 -7.31 -22.62
N SER A 159 -12.43 -7.37 -22.44
CA SER A 159 -13.30 -6.25 -22.10
C SER A 159 -14.10 -6.49 -20.81
N SER A 160 -14.02 -7.68 -20.25
CA SER A 160 -14.72 -8.08 -19.04
C SER A 160 -13.96 -9.20 -18.32
N VAL A 161 -14.34 -9.49 -17.09
CA VAL A 161 -13.81 -10.63 -16.32
C VAL A 161 -14.13 -11.97 -17.00
N ASP A 162 -15.21 -12.06 -17.75
CA ASP A 162 -15.62 -13.29 -18.46
C ASP A 162 -14.74 -13.61 -19.68
N ASP A 163 -14.02 -12.61 -20.20
CA ASP A 163 -13.06 -12.78 -21.30
C ASP A 163 -11.72 -13.37 -20.83
N LEU A 164 -11.54 -13.57 -19.52
CA LEU A 164 -10.31 -14.13 -18.95
C LEU A 164 -10.16 -15.63 -19.20
N CYS A 165 -11.21 -16.35 -19.61
CA CYS A 165 -11.12 -17.78 -19.91
C CYS A 165 -10.06 -18.06 -20.98
N GLY A 166 -9.09 -18.94 -20.65
CA GLY A 166 -7.96 -19.28 -21.52
C GLY A 166 -6.91 -18.14 -21.66
N LYS A 167 -6.94 -17.13 -20.81
CA LYS A 167 -5.95 -16.05 -20.76
C LYS A 167 -4.97 -16.27 -19.61
N THR A 168 -3.83 -15.60 -19.70
CA THR A 168 -2.84 -15.54 -18.63
C THR A 168 -2.95 -14.22 -17.89
N VAL A 169 -3.28 -14.29 -16.59
CA VAL A 169 -3.37 -13.13 -15.70
C VAL A 169 -2.12 -13.05 -14.84
N ALA A 170 -1.42 -11.91 -14.84
CA ALA A 170 -0.38 -11.64 -13.86
C ALA A 170 -1.03 -11.23 -12.55
N ALA A 171 -0.56 -11.79 -11.43
CA ALA A 171 -1.02 -11.45 -10.10
C ALA A 171 0.10 -11.55 -9.07
N ALA A 172 0.17 -10.60 -8.13
CA ALA A 172 1.16 -10.62 -7.07
C ALA A 172 0.82 -11.70 -6.03
N ALA A 173 1.84 -12.43 -5.58
CA ALA A 173 1.66 -13.45 -4.54
C ALA A 173 1.08 -12.83 -3.26
N GLY A 174 -0.03 -13.39 -2.76
CA GLY A 174 -0.74 -12.89 -1.58
C GLY A 174 -1.79 -11.80 -1.86
N SER A 175 -1.89 -11.30 -3.10
CA SER A 175 -2.94 -10.35 -3.47
C SER A 175 -4.33 -10.99 -3.46
N TYR A 176 -5.37 -10.16 -3.42
CA TYR A 176 -6.76 -10.62 -3.54
C TYR A 176 -7.02 -11.28 -4.90
N GLU A 177 -6.47 -10.71 -5.96
CA GLU A 177 -6.59 -11.20 -7.32
C GLU A 177 -6.01 -12.61 -7.43
N ALA A 178 -4.81 -12.84 -6.86
CA ALA A 178 -4.17 -14.15 -6.88
C ALA A 178 -4.90 -15.20 -6.03
N ASN A 179 -5.40 -14.81 -4.86
CA ASN A 179 -5.95 -15.75 -3.89
C ASN A 179 -7.45 -16.01 -4.08
N LYS A 180 -8.17 -15.09 -4.72
CA LYS A 180 -9.63 -15.18 -4.83
C LYS A 180 -10.16 -14.89 -6.23
N LEU A 181 -9.95 -13.69 -6.78
CA LEU A 181 -10.61 -13.27 -8.02
C LEU A 181 -10.28 -14.19 -9.21
N VAL A 182 -9.00 -14.44 -9.46
CA VAL A 182 -8.56 -15.29 -10.58
C VAL A 182 -8.96 -16.76 -10.39
N PRO A 183 -8.77 -17.39 -9.21
CA PRO A 183 -9.27 -18.75 -8.98
C PRO A 183 -10.78 -18.90 -9.14
N GLU A 184 -11.58 -17.96 -8.63
CA GLU A 184 -13.04 -18.01 -8.78
C GLU A 184 -13.46 -17.84 -10.24
N GLN A 185 -12.80 -16.98 -11.00
CA GLN A 185 -13.08 -16.82 -12.42
C GLN A 185 -12.65 -18.06 -13.21
N SER A 186 -11.51 -18.68 -12.88
CA SER A 186 -11.06 -19.92 -13.51
C SER A 186 -12.07 -21.04 -13.28
N ALA A 187 -12.61 -21.18 -12.06
CA ALA A 187 -13.65 -22.14 -11.73
C ALA A 187 -14.95 -21.89 -12.55
N ARG A 188 -15.33 -20.62 -12.75
CA ARG A 188 -16.47 -20.26 -13.63
C ARG A 188 -16.22 -20.64 -15.09
N CYS A 189 -15.00 -20.42 -15.58
CA CYS A 189 -14.63 -20.81 -16.94
C CYS A 189 -14.78 -22.34 -17.15
N THR A 190 -14.20 -23.14 -16.25
CA THR A 190 -14.28 -24.61 -16.34
C THR A 190 -15.71 -25.12 -16.20
N ALA A 191 -16.51 -24.55 -15.30
CA ALA A 191 -17.94 -24.89 -15.17
C ALA A 191 -18.75 -24.58 -16.45
N ALA A 192 -18.32 -23.58 -17.22
CA ALA A 192 -18.91 -23.21 -18.52
C ALA A 192 -18.31 -23.98 -19.72
N GLY A 193 -17.46 -24.99 -19.49
CA GLY A 193 -16.79 -25.76 -20.55
C GLY A 193 -15.72 -24.95 -21.32
N LYS A 194 -15.26 -23.83 -20.77
CA LYS A 194 -14.20 -22.99 -21.35
C LYS A 194 -12.85 -23.33 -20.74
N PRO A 195 -11.73 -23.00 -21.42
CA PRO A 195 -10.39 -23.16 -20.83
C PRO A 195 -10.26 -22.38 -19.53
N GLU A 196 -9.52 -22.94 -18.57
CA GLU A 196 -9.19 -22.27 -17.31
C GLU A 196 -8.41 -20.98 -17.51
N VAL A 197 -8.42 -20.10 -16.51
CA VAL A 197 -7.54 -18.94 -16.47
C VAL A 197 -6.17 -19.38 -15.98
N SER A 198 -5.12 -19.10 -16.76
CA SER A 198 -3.75 -19.31 -16.33
C SER A 198 -3.29 -18.15 -15.47
N MET A 199 -2.61 -18.42 -14.36
CA MET A 199 -2.09 -17.39 -13.47
C MET A 199 -0.56 -17.37 -13.48
N LEU A 200 0.02 -16.22 -13.84
CA LEU A 200 1.44 -15.95 -13.71
C LEU A 200 1.68 -15.24 -12.35
N MET A 201 2.08 -16.03 -11.36
CA MET A 201 2.44 -15.48 -10.03
C MET A 201 3.73 -14.67 -10.13
N VAL A 202 3.70 -13.46 -9.61
CA VAL A 202 4.84 -12.54 -9.54
C VAL A 202 4.99 -11.97 -8.14
N GLN A 203 6.08 -11.24 -7.86
CA GLN A 203 6.37 -10.78 -6.51
C GLN A 203 5.78 -9.41 -6.18
N ASN A 204 5.58 -8.56 -7.19
CA ASN A 204 5.11 -7.19 -7.01
C ASN A 204 4.48 -6.62 -8.29
N THR A 205 3.93 -5.42 -8.17
CA THR A 205 3.29 -4.66 -9.25
C THR A 205 4.21 -4.47 -10.48
N ASP A 206 5.47 -4.12 -10.27
CA ASP A 206 6.41 -3.90 -11.39
C ASP A 206 6.62 -5.17 -12.21
N ASN A 207 6.74 -6.31 -11.55
CA ASN A 207 6.84 -7.61 -12.23
C ASN A 207 5.56 -7.95 -13.01
N SER A 208 4.38 -7.57 -12.50
CA SER A 208 3.10 -7.73 -13.21
C SER A 208 3.07 -6.88 -14.48
N ILE A 209 3.47 -5.61 -14.38
CA ILE A 209 3.56 -4.68 -15.50
C ILE A 209 4.53 -5.22 -16.58
N GLN A 210 5.72 -5.67 -16.18
CA GLN A 210 6.69 -6.24 -17.10
C GLN A 210 6.20 -7.53 -17.76
N ALA A 211 5.42 -8.35 -17.04
CA ALA A 211 4.82 -9.55 -17.62
C ALA A 211 3.83 -9.20 -18.72
N VAL A 212 3.00 -8.18 -18.55
CA VAL A 212 2.07 -7.68 -19.57
C VAL A 212 2.82 -7.07 -20.76
N LYS A 213 3.82 -6.23 -20.52
CA LYS A 213 4.62 -5.57 -21.58
C LYS A 213 5.39 -6.57 -22.43
N SER A 214 5.89 -7.65 -21.83
CA SER A 214 6.64 -8.71 -22.53
C SER A 214 5.73 -9.77 -23.14
N GLY A 215 4.41 -9.70 -22.99
CA GLY A 215 3.46 -10.70 -23.49
C GLY A 215 3.47 -12.04 -22.75
N ARG A 216 4.17 -12.12 -21.58
CA ARG A 216 4.10 -13.30 -20.70
C ARG A 216 2.78 -13.42 -19.98
N ALA A 217 2.09 -12.31 -19.76
CA ALA A 217 0.72 -12.24 -19.32
C ALA A 217 -0.12 -11.40 -20.30
N ASP A 218 -1.39 -11.76 -20.44
CA ASP A 218 -2.33 -11.03 -21.28
C ASP A 218 -2.86 -9.78 -20.60
N ILE A 219 -2.94 -9.83 -19.27
CA ILE A 219 -3.56 -8.81 -18.43
C ILE A 219 -2.98 -8.84 -17.01
N TYR A 220 -3.00 -7.68 -16.36
CA TYR A 220 -2.77 -7.53 -14.93
C TYR A 220 -4.01 -6.90 -14.29
N LEU A 221 -4.45 -7.45 -13.15
CA LEU A 221 -5.56 -6.95 -12.35
C LEU A 221 -5.02 -6.28 -11.10
N THR A 222 -5.56 -5.10 -10.78
CA THR A 222 -5.21 -4.27 -9.62
C THR A 222 -6.34 -3.28 -9.35
N GLU A 223 -6.24 -2.47 -8.31
CA GLU A 223 -7.24 -1.43 -8.03
C GLU A 223 -7.42 -0.48 -9.23
N ALA A 224 -8.67 -0.10 -9.53
CA ALA A 224 -9.01 0.66 -10.72
C ALA A 224 -8.28 2.02 -10.82
N GLY A 225 -8.12 2.72 -9.69
CA GLY A 225 -7.34 3.97 -9.64
C GLY A 225 -5.87 3.76 -9.99
N SER A 226 -5.27 2.67 -9.50
CA SER A 226 -3.90 2.27 -9.82
C SER A 226 -3.75 1.91 -11.30
N ALA A 227 -4.71 1.15 -11.86
CA ALA A 227 -4.72 0.80 -13.28
C ALA A 227 -4.74 2.05 -14.18
N ILE A 228 -5.57 3.05 -13.82
CA ILE A 228 -5.63 4.33 -14.53
C ILE A 228 -4.31 5.10 -14.40
N ALA A 229 -3.75 5.19 -13.20
CA ALA A 229 -2.49 5.91 -12.94
C ALA A 229 -1.31 5.28 -13.69
N ILE A 230 -1.20 3.95 -13.70
CA ILE A 230 -0.17 3.21 -14.42
C ILE A 230 -0.30 3.43 -15.94
N ALA A 231 -1.51 3.30 -16.50
CA ALA A 231 -1.75 3.50 -17.93
C ALA A 231 -1.54 4.96 -18.35
N LYS A 232 -1.74 5.93 -17.46
CA LYS A 232 -1.44 7.34 -17.71
C LYS A 232 0.07 7.59 -17.77
N ALA A 233 0.84 6.94 -16.89
CA ALA A 233 2.30 7.09 -16.82
C ALA A 233 3.03 6.35 -17.94
N ASP A 234 2.59 5.13 -18.30
CA ASP A 234 3.20 4.32 -19.36
C ASP A 234 2.28 4.26 -20.60
N LYS A 235 2.71 4.95 -21.68
CA LYS A 235 1.93 5.04 -22.92
C LYS A 235 1.89 3.74 -23.73
N THR A 236 2.64 2.73 -23.35
CA THR A 236 2.58 1.38 -23.94
C THR A 236 1.48 0.51 -23.31
N LEU A 237 0.87 0.99 -22.23
CA LEU A 237 -0.21 0.34 -21.50
C LEU A 237 -1.53 1.08 -21.68
N GLN A 238 -2.62 0.38 -21.40
CA GLN A 238 -3.97 0.93 -21.30
C GLN A 238 -4.70 0.30 -20.12
N SER A 239 -5.52 1.09 -19.43
CA SER A 239 -6.54 0.56 -18.53
C SER A 239 -7.66 -0.06 -19.36
N GLY A 240 -8.16 -1.19 -18.93
CA GLY A 240 -9.25 -1.91 -19.58
C GLY A 240 -10.56 -1.81 -18.79
N PHE A 241 -11.18 -2.96 -18.51
CA PHE A 241 -12.43 -3.04 -17.76
C PHE A 241 -12.20 -2.88 -16.25
N THR A 242 -13.27 -2.59 -15.53
CA THR A 242 -13.33 -2.60 -14.06
C THR A 242 -14.26 -3.71 -13.57
N VAL A 243 -14.02 -4.19 -12.36
CA VAL A 243 -14.84 -5.15 -11.65
C VAL A 243 -15.35 -4.53 -10.36
N ASP A 244 -16.66 -4.52 -10.17
CA ASP A 244 -17.25 -4.08 -8.92
C ASP A 244 -16.98 -5.11 -7.82
N LEU A 245 -16.27 -4.69 -6.80
CA LEU A 245 -16.00 -5.51 -5.62
C LEU A 245 -16.74 -4.90 -4.41
N PRO A 246 -17.63 -5.66 -3.74
CA PRO A 246 -18.31 -5.16 -2.54
C PRO A 246 -17.39 -5.22 -1.31
N ILE A 247 -16.10 -4.97 -1.50
CA ILE A 247 -15.07 -5.16 -0.48
C ILE A 247 -14.56 -3.80 -0.02
N MET A 248 -14.54 -3.61 1.29
CA MET A 248 -13.91 -2.44 1.89
C MET A 248 -12.39 -2.55 1.86
N VAL A 249 -11.75 -1.41 1.88
CA VAL A 249 -10.30 -1.26 1.95
C VAL A 249 -9.95 -0.46 3.22
N GLY A 250 -8.91 -0.89 3.91
CA GLY A 250 -8.51 -0.27 5.16
C GLY A 250 -7.10 -0.62 5.59
N PHE A 251 -6.64 0.05 6.63
CA PHE A 251 -5.33 -0.13 7.24
C PHE A 251 -5.32 -1.38 8.12
N PRO A 252 -4.49 -2.39 7.82
CA PRO A 252 -4.32 -3.57 8.67
C PRO A 252 -3.49 -3.22 9.92
N ILE A 253 -3.96 -3.66 11.08
CA ILE A 253 -3.32 -3.47 12.38
C ILE A 253 -3.44 -4.78 13.17
N ALA A 254 -2.44 -5.12 13.98
CA ALA A 254 -2.46 -6.34 14.78
C ALA A 254 -3.70 -6.42 15.69
N LYS A 255 -4.29 -7.62 15.81
CA LYS A 255 -5.52 -7.83 16.59
C LYS A 255 -5.38 -7.51 18.07
N ASP A 256 -4.20 -7.72 18.62
CA ASP A 256 -3.87 -7.43 20.02
C ASP A 256 -3.53 -5.96 20.27
N ASN A 257 -3.29 -5.15 19.22
CA ASN A 257 -3.03 -3.72 19.35
C ASN A 257 -4.31 -2.89 19.29
N ALA A 258 -5.21 -3.12 20.24
CA ALA A 258 -6.51 -2.42 20.33
C ALA A 258 -6.34 -0.89 20.48
N THR A 259 -5.29 -0.45 21.19
CA THR A 259 -5.02 0.98 21.36
C THR A 259 -4.74 1.67 20.04
N LEU A 260 -3.87 1.10 19.19
CA LEU A 260 -3.56 1.68 17.87
C LEU A 260 -4.78 1.64 16.95
N ARG A 261 -5.55 0.53 16.95
CA ARG A 261 -6.78 0.43 16.14
C ARG A 261 -7.77 1.52 16.49
N SER A 262 -8.08 1.67 17.79
CA SER A 262 -9.00 2.72 18.23
C SER A 262 -8.49 4.12 17.93
N ALA A 263 -7.20 4.37 18.08
CA ALA A 263 -6.58 5.66 17.79
C ALA A 263 -6.64 5.99 16.28
N VAL A 264 -6.32 5.04 15.41
CA VAL A 264 -6.40 5.21 13.95
C VAL A 264 -7.85 5.39 13.51
N LEU A 265 -8.79 4.63 14.09
CA LEU A 265 -10.23 4.78 13.84
C LEU A 265 -10.71 6.20 14.16
N ASP A 266 -10.35 6.70 15.34
CA ASP A 266 -10.76 8.04 15.77
C ASP A 266 -10.09 9.14 14.95
N ALA A 267 -8.80 9.00 14.62
CA ALA A 267 -8.10 9.95 13.74
C ALA A 267 -8.73 9.97 12.33
N MET A 268 -9.07 8.81 11.77
CA MET A 268 -9.73 8.71 10.47
C MET A 268 -11.13 9.36 10.47
N LYS A 269 -11.88 9.30 11.58
CA LYS A 269 -13.15 10.04 11.73
C LYS A 269 -12.91 11.55 11.59
N VAL A 270 -11.92 12.09 12.30
CA VAL A 270 -11.58 13.53 12.20
C VAL A 270 -11.17 13.88 10.75
N ILE A 271 -10.41 13.02 10.07
CA ILE A 271 -10.00 13.23 8.68
C ILE A 271 -11.23 13.23 7.75
N GLN A 272 -12.19 12.33 7.92
CA GLN A 272 -13.44 12.30 7.15
C GLN A 272 -14.30 13.54 7.42
N GLU A 273 -14.52 13.88 8.69
CA GLU A 273 -15.31 15.06 9.09
C GLU A 273 -14.74 16.37 8.54
N SER A 274 -13.42 16.47 8.40
CA SER A 274 -12.76 17.64 7.77
C SER A 274 -12.93 17.69 6.24
N GLY A 275 -13.41 16.60 5.61
CA GLY A 275 -13.50 16.43 4.17
C GLY A 275 -12.15 16.15 3.47
N ALA A 276 -11.05 15.99 4.24
CA ALA A 276 -9.73 15.78 3.66
C ALA A 276 -9.63 14.44 2.92
N GLN A 277 -10.23 13.37 3.43
CA GLN A 277 -10.18 12.07 2.75
C GLN A 277 -10.78 12.12 1.34
N LYS A 278 -11.95 12.75 1.15
CA LYS A 278 -12.56 12.91 -0.18
C LYS A 278 -11.65 13.62 -1.16
N LYS A 279 -11.04 14.72 -0.72
CA LYS A 279 -10.11 15.50 -1.53
C LYS A 279 -8.87 14.69 -1.91
N LEU A 280 -8.34 13.90 -0.97
CA LEU A 280 -7.21 13.02 -1.22
C LEU A 280 -7.56 11.90 -2.20
N LEU A 281 -8.74 11.29 -2.06
CA LEU A 281 -9.24 10.28 -2.99
C LEU A 281 -9.32 10.82 -4.42
N ASP A 282 -9.86 12.03 -4.61
CA ASP A 282 -9.92 12.66 -5.93
C ASP A 282 -8.52 13.03 -6.44
N TYR A 283 -7.67 13.58 -5.59
CA TYR A 283 -6.31 13.99 -5.96
C TYR A 283 -5.44 12.80 -6.42
N TRP A 284 -5.52 11.68 -5.73
CA TRP A 284 -4.77 10.46 -6.03
C TRP A 284 -5.48 9.53 -7.02
N GLY A 285 -6.60 9.98 -7.62
CA GLY A 285 -7.29 9.28 -8.71
C GLY A 285 -8.15 8.09 -8.30
N GLN A 286 -8.46 7.97 -7.00
CA GLN A 286 -9.37 6.92 -6.51
C GLN A 286 -10.85 7.31 -6.61
N GLY A 287 -11.13 8.63 -6.71
CA GLY A 287 -12.46 9.20 -6.74
C GLY A 287 -13.12 9.28 -5.37
N SER A 288 -13.70 10.43 -5.04
CA SER A 288 -14.35 10.70 -3.74
C SER A 288 -15.55 9.80 -3.46
N ALA A 289 -16.17 9.22 -4.50
CA ALA A 289 -17.24 8.22 -4.35
C ALA A 289 -16.79 6.90 -3.71
N ALA A 290 -15.48 6.65 -3.63
CA ALA A 290 -14.93 5.48 -2.94
C ALA A 290 -15.04 5.58 -1.41
N GLU A 291 -15.18 6.79 -0.84
CA GLU A 291 -15.27 6.98 0.61
C GLU A 291 -16.44 6.20 1.21
N ARG A 292 -16.20 5.56 2.34
CA ARG A 292 -17.21 4.93 3.19
C ARG A 292 -17.00 5.39 4.63
N PRO A 293 -18.05 5.38 5.47
CA PRO A 293 -17.88 5.63 6.90
C PRO A 293 -16.77 4.73 7.46
N VAL A 294 -15.85 5.34 8.21
CA VAL A 294 -14.76 4.58 8.81
C VAL A 294 -15.28 3.60 9.86
N VAL A 295 -14.86 2.35 9.76
CA VAL A 295 -15.27 1.27 10.64
C VAL A 295 -14.09 0.36 10.99
N GLU A 296 -14.13 -0.22 12.18
CA GLU A 296 -13.23 -1.32 12.56
C GLU A 296 -13.80 -2.65 12.05
N ARG A 297 -12.93 -3.54 11.60
CA ARG A 297 -13.22 -4.90 11.15
C ARG A 297 -12.21 -5.88 11.73
N GLY A 298 -12.67 -6.97 12.35
CA GLY A 298 -11.83 -8.06 12.91
C GLY A 298 -11.79 -8.18 14.40
#